data_d13730f91359dbf26804552ddb486906
#
_entry.id   d13730f91359dbf26804552ddb486906
#
_cell.length_a   1.000
_cell.length_b   1.000
_cell.length_c   1.000
_cell.angle_alpha   90.00
_cell.angle_beta   90.00
_cell.angle_gamma   90.00
#
_symmetry.space_group_name_H-M   'P 1'
#
loop_
_entity.id
_entity.type
_entity.pdbx_description
1 polymer ?
#
loop_
_entity_poly.entity_id
_entity_poly.type
_entity_poly.pdbx_seq_one_letter_code
_entity_poly.pdbx_strand_id
1 'polypeptide(L)'
;MHLPTCPFHPQVHIIGHIPPGICAKTWSWNYYRIVNRYESTISAQFFGHTHLDEFEIFYDEETLTRPLSVAFIAPSITTYVNLNPGYRVYLIDGEYPASSHMVLDHETYILNLTQANAKVTEEPSWTLLYSAVKTYGMKSAYPSDWDNLIHRFLQDERLFQTFWYLYHKGHVEEVCKESCKSTLLCTLRSARSDDTQLCKDLKFAQNSDWKPKRYC
;
A
#
# COMPACT_ATOMS: atom_id res chain seq x y z
N MET A 1 -37.90 -28.17 -7.41
CA MET A 1 -36.43 -28.17 -7.37
C MET A 1 -35.99 -26.87 -6.73
N HIS A 2 -35.59 -26.90 -5.45
CA HIS A 2 -34.94 -25.74 -4.81
C HIS A 2 -33.47 -25.73 -5.28
N LEU A 3 -33.11 -24.73 -6.07
CA LEU A 3 -31.73 -24.43 -6.32
C LEU A 3 -31.08 -24.08 -4.97
N PRO A 4 -29.95 -24.64 -4.61
CA PRO A 4 -29.23 -24.22 -3.39
C PRO A 4 -28.92 -22.75 -3.56
N THR A 5 -29.45 -21.90 -2.69
CA THR A 5 -29.02 -20.53 -2.54
C THR A 5 -27.57 -20.59 -2.09
N CYS A 6 -26.67 -20.20 -2.95
CA CYS A 6 -25.27 -20.00 -2.57
C CYS A 6 -25.26 -19.09 -1.33
N PRO A 7 -24.71 -19.50 -0.19
CA PRO A 7 -24.74 -18.65 0.99
C PRO A 7 -24.02 -17.35 0.66
N PHE A 8 -24.69 -16.24 0.82
CA PHE A 8 -24.14 -14.91 0.65
C PHE A 8 -23.04 -14.76 1.73
N HIS A 9 -21.78 -14.84 1.34
CA HIS A 9 -20.68 -14.56 2.25
C HIS A 9 -20.51 -13.04 2.34
N PRO A 10 -20.79 -12.44 3.51
CA PRO A 10 -20.61 -11.00 3.68
C PRO A 10 -19.14 -10.64 3.46
N GLN A 11 -18.90 -9.61 2.65
CA GLN A 11 -17.58 -9.04 2.47
C GLN A 11 -17.38 -7.88 3.45
N VAL A 12 -16.15 -7.75 3.98
CA VAL A 12 -15.80 -6.75 5.00
C VAL A 12 -14.66 -5.89 4.52
N HIS A 13 -14.86 -4.58 4.59
CA HIS A 13 -13.77 -3.60 4.51
C HIS A 13 -13.33 -3.21 5.93
N ILE A 14 -12.04 -3.31 6.20
CA ILE A 14 -11.45 -2.82 7.45
C ILE A 14 -10.92 -1.42 7.22
N ILE A 15 -11.29 -0.49 8.08
CA ILE A 15 -10.79 0.89 8.07
C ILE A 15 -10.13 1.15 9.41
N GLY A 16 -8.85 1.52 9.37
CA GLY A 16 -8.06 1.85 10.55
C GLY A 16 -7.18 3.06 10.33
N HIS A 17 -6.50 3.54 11.37
CA HIS A 17 -5.59 4.66 11.24
C HIS A 17 -4.15 4.18 11.06
N ILE A 18 -3.60 3.46 12.02
CA ILE A 18 -2.21 3.00 12.02
C ILE A 18 -2.12 1.67 11.26
N PRO A 19 -1.26 1.56 10.23
CA PRO A 19 -1.10 0.32 9.49
C PRO A 19 -0.50 -0.80 10.34
N PRO A 20 -0.83 -2.06 10.04
CA PRO A 20 -0.47 -3.20 10.88
C PRO A 20 1.04 -3.39 11.06
N GLY A 21 1.84 -3.13 10.03
CA GLY A 21 3.30 -3.33 10.08
C GLY A 21 4.05 -2.41 11.06
N ILE A 22 3.39 -1.35 11.59
CA ILE A 22 4.00 -0.43 12.57
C ILE A 22 3.29 -0.39 13.92
N CYS A 23 2.24 -1.19 14.10
CA CYS A 23 1.56 -1.32 15.39
C CYS A 23 2.42 -2.09 16.41
N ALA A 24 2.02 -2.04 17.68
CA ALA A 24 2.65 -2.85 18.73
C ALA A 24 2.68 -4.33 18.33
N LYS A 25 3.82 -4.99 18.53
CA LYS A 25 4.10 -6.34 18.02
C LYS A 25 2.98 -7.35 18.32
N THR A 26 2.54 -7.44 19.58
CA THR A 26 1.47 -8.38 19.97
C THR A 26 0.18 -8.12 19.20
N TRP A 27 -0.20 -6.86 19.04
CA TRP A 27 -1.39 -6.49 18.30
C TRP A 27 -1.24 -6.84 16.82
N SER A 28 -0.15 -6.42 16.20
CA SER A 28 0.15 -6.63 14.79
C SER A 28 0.14 -8.12 14.41
N TRP A 29 0.78 -8.97 15.21
CA TRP A 29 0.84 -10.42 14.97
C TRP A 29 -0.53 -11.10 15.13
N ASN A 30 -1.35 -10.68 16.10
CA ASN A 30 -2.71 -11.18 16.24
C ASN A 30 -3.62 -10.71 15.11
N TYR A 31 -3.48 -9.45 14.71
CA TYR A 31 -4.21 -8.91 13.55
C TYR A 31 -3.87 -9.67 12.28
N TYR A 32 -2.59 -9.99 12.05
CA TYR A 32 -2.15 -10.78 10.90
C TYR A 32 -2.84 -12.15 10.85
N ARG A 33 -2.98 -12.84 12.00
CA ARG A 33 -3.71 -14.10 12.12
C ARG A 33 -5.20 -13.95 11.83
N ILE A 34 -5.80 -12.85 12.24
CA ILE A 34 -7.21 -12.56 11.93
C ILE A 34 -7.38 -12.41 10.41
N VAL A 35 -6.51 -11.64 9.75
CA VAL A 35 -6.56 -11.47 8.29
C VAL A 35 -6.37 -12.81 7.58
N ASN A 36 -5.42 -13.65 8.02
CA ASN A 36 -5.24 -15.00 7.48
C ASN A 36 -6.49 -15.87 7.64
N ARG A 37 -7.05 -15.89 8.85
CA ARG A 37 -8.24 -16.73 9.13
C ARG A 37 -9.47 -16.31 8.32
N TYR A 38 -9.63 -15.03 8.08
CA TYR A 38 -10.82 -14.47 7.42
C TYR A 38 -10.50 -13.94 6.02
N GLU A 39 -9.53 -14.53 5.31
CA GLU A 39 -9.10 -14.12 3.97
C GLU A 39 -10.26 -14.11 2.94
N SER A 40 -11.24 -14.99 3.08
CA SER A 40 -12.42 -15.05 2.22
C SER A 40 -13.51 -14.03 2.56
N THR A 41 -13.37 -13.34 3.70
CA THR A 41 -14.35 -12.36 4.20
C THR A 41 -13.80 -10.94 4.12
N ILE A 42 -12.51 -10.75 4.41
CA ILE A 42 -11.86 -9.42 4.37
C ILE A 42 -11.43 -9.13 2.93
N SER A 43 -12.23 -8.33 2.24
CA SER A 43 -12.00 -8.00 0.82
C SER A 43 -11.07 -6.80 0.61
N ALA A 44 -10.96 -5.89 1.58
CA ALA A 44 -10.01 -4.79 1.53
C ALA A 44 -9.69 -4.23 2.93
N GLN A 45 -8.52 -3.58 3.05
CA GLN A 45 -8.04 -2.96 4.27
C GLN A 45 -7.49 -1.57 3.95
N PHE A 46 -7.93 -0.52 4.68
CA PHE A 46 -7.58 0.87 4.41
C PHE A 46 -7.02 1.53 5.67
N PHE A 47 -5.83 2.14 5.52
CA PHE A 47 -5.10 2.79 6.60
C PHE A 47 -4.55 4.15 6.15
N GLY A 48 -3.95 4.87 7.09
CA GLY A 48 -3.29 6.16 6.89
C GLY A 48 -2.03 6.28 7.75
N HIS A 49 -1.90 7.35 8.51
CA HIS A 49 -0.91 7.60 9.54
C HIS A 49 0.50 7.98 9.04
N THR A 50 1.07 7.25 8.09
CA THR A 50 2.44 7.46 7.62
C THR A 50 2.62 8.72 6.80
N HIS A 51 1.53 9.31 6.31
CA HIS A 51 1.45 10.44 5.38
C HIS A 51 2.01 10.15 3.98
N LEU A 52 2.50 8.94 3.77
CA LEU A 52 3.07 8.44 2.53
C LEU A 52 2.02 7.69 1.72
N ASP A 53 2.32 7.43 0.46
CA ASP A 53 1.47 6.64 -0.43
C ASP A 53 2.05 5.24 -0.54
N GLU A 54 1.53 4.29 0.25
CA GLU A 54 2.14 2.98 0.38
C GLU A 54 1.12 1.84 0.50
N PHE A 55 1.61 0.62 0.62
CA PHE A 55 0.84 -0.59 0.86
C PHE A 55 1.65 -1.59 1.68
N GLU A 56 0.97 -2.55 2.31
CA GLU A 56 1.60 -3.69 2.99
C GLU A 56 0.91 -4.98 2.55
N ILE A 57 1.68 -6.04 2.26
CA ILE A 57 1.13 -7.33 1.82
C ILE A 57 1.07 -8.31 2.99
N PHE A 58 -0.05 -9.02 3.07
CA PHE A 58 -0.23 -10.19 3.92
C PHE A 58 0.01 -11.45 3.11
N TYR A 59 0.77 -12.36 3.68
CA TYR A 59 1.00 -13.69 3.11
C TYR A 59 0.37 -14.74 4.00
N ASP A 60 0.10 -15.89 3.43
CA ASP A 60 -0.27 -17.09 4.17
C ASP A 60 0.74 -17.37 5.30
N GLU A 61 0.25 -17.54 6.54
CA GLU A 61 1.10 -17.58 7.74
C GLU A 61 1.97 -18.85 7.80
N GLU A 62 1.54 -19.93 7.18
CA GLU A 62 2.25 -21.21 7.21
C GLU A 62 3.37 -21.25 6.15
N THR A 63 3.04 -20.83 4.94
CA THR A 63 3.95 -20.97 3.79
C THR A 63 4.80 -19.73 3.55
N LEU A 64 4.31 -18.53 3.92
CA LEU A 64 4.91 -17.23 3.66
C LEU A 64 5.20 -16.95 2.17
N THR A 65 4.51 -17.66 1.26
CA THR A 65 4.74 -17.57 -0.19
C THR A 65 3.52 -17.10 -0.96
N ARG A 66 2.31 -17.34 -0.43
CA ARG A 66 1.06 -16.97 -1.09
C ARG A 66 0.55 -15.64 -0.56
N PRO A 67 0.59 -14.56 -1.35
CA PRO A 67 -0.02 -13.28 -0.96
C PRO A 67 -1.55 -13.43 -0.91
N LEU A 68 -2.18 -12.97 0.18
CA LEU A 68 -3.62 -13.18 0.41
C LEU A 68 -4.41 -11.88 0.62
N SER A 69 -3.78 -10.83 1.07
CA SER A 69 -4.45 -9.53 1.29
C SER A 69 -3.48 -8.37 1.18
N VAL A 70 -4.03 -7.17 0.97
CA VAL A 70 -3.27 -5.91 0.92
C VAL A 70 -3.89 -4.93 1.90
N ALA A 71 -3.05 -4.30 2.72
CA ALA A 71 -3.39 -3.08 3.41
C ALA A 71 -2.97 -1.88 2.55
N PHE A 72 -3.92 -1.08 2.13
CA PHE A 72 -3.70 0.16 1.40
C PHE A 72 -3.53 1.30 2.40
N ILE A 73 -2.39 1.98 2.34
CA ILE A 73 -2.09 3.11 3.22
C ILE A 73 -2.16 4.39 2.37
N ALA A 74 -3.20 5.18 2.62
CA ALA A 74 -3.49 6.36 1.83
C ALA A 74 -2.63 7.56 2.26
N PRO A 75 -2.29 8.45 1.32
CA PRO A 75 -1.62 9.71 1.62
C PRO A 75 -2.50 10.63 2.47
N SER A 76 -1.90 11.65 3.07
CA SER A 76 -2.60 12.62 3.89
C SER A 76 -2.68 14.00 3.24
N ILE A 77 -3.70 14.78 3.63
CA ILE A 77 -3.88 16.17 3.18
C ILE A 77 -2.87 17.12 3.85
N THR A 78 -2.24 16.70 4.96
CA THR A 78 -1.21 17.53 5.60
C THR A 78 0.07 17.58 4.78
N THR A 79 0.76 18.72 4.87
CA THR A 79 2.09 18.95 4.28
C THR A 79 3.23 18.47 5.18
N TYR A 80 2.90 17.92 6.35
CA TYR A 80 3.89 17.42 7.30
C TYR A 80 4.90 16.50 6.62
N VAL A 81 6.18 16.67 6.98
CA VAL A 81 7.38 16.04 6.40
C VAL A 81 7.68 16.45 4.96
N ASN A 82 7.36 17.67 4.60
CA ASN A 82 7.69 18.27 3.28
C ASN A 82 7.05 17.52 2.10
N LEU A 83 5.78 17.12 2.25
CA LEU A 83 5.05 16.41 1.22
C LEU A 83 3.92 17.28 0.65
N ASN A 84 3.57 17.04 -0.61
CA ASN A 84 2.35 17.61 -1.16
C ASN A 84 1.11 17.07 -0.44
N PRO A 85 0.07 17.88 -0.21
CA PRO A 85 -1.25 17.36 0.18
C PRO A 85 -1.73 16.32 -0.82
N GLY A 86 -2.30 15.22 -0.33
CA GLY A 86 -2.79 14.16 -1.19
C GLY A 86 -4.01 13.46 -0.61
N TYR A 87 -4.88 12.95 -1.50
CA TYR A 87 -5.96 12.04 -1.16
C TYR A 87 -6.06 10.92 -2.20
N ARG A 88 -6.77 9.87 -1.86
CA ARG A 88 -6.91 8.69 -2.72
C ARG A 88 -8.37 8.37 -2.95
N VAL A 89 -8.70 8.01 -4.19
CA VAL A 89 -9.98 7.44 -4.60
C VAL A 89 -9.78 5.97 -4.92
N TYR A 90 -10.62 5.09 -4.39
CA TYR A 90 -10.58 3.66 -4.67
C TYR A 90 -11.71 3.28 -5.60
N LEU A 91 -11.39 2.50 -6.62
CA LEU A 91 -12.35 1.82 -7.46
C LEU A 91 -12.59 0.43 -6.86
N ILE A 92 -13.81 0.20 -6.39
CA ILE A 92 -14.21 -1.06 -5.73
C ILE A 92 -15.10 -1.86 -6.68
N ASP A 93 -14.90 -3.18 -6.74
CA ASP A 93 -15.81 -4.10 -7.39
C ASP A 93 -17.20 -3.99 -6.73
N GLY A 94 -18.22 -3.66 -7.51
CA GLY A 94 -19.36 -2.96 -6.97
C GLY A 94 -20.69 -3.69 -7.00
N GLU A 95 -21.73 -3.00 -6.85
CA GLU A 95 -23.14 -3.15 -6.52
C GLU A 95 -23.94 -4.16 -7.35
N TYR A 96 -23.48 -5.43 -7.40
CA TYR A 96 -24.20 -6.54 -8.02
C TYR A 96 -24.11 -7.81 -7.14
N PRO A 97 -25.07 -8.76 -7.26
CA PRO A 97 -25.03 -10.00 -6.50
C PRO A 97 -23.73 -10.78 -6.73
N ALA A 98 -23.09 -11.22 -5.64
CA ALA A 98 -21.83 -11.93 -5.64
C ALA A 98 -20.60 -11.09 -6.08
N SER A 99 -20.67 -9.76 -6.00
CA SER A 99 -19.50 -8.89 -6.11
C SER A 99 -18.44 -9.27 -5.08
N SER A 100 -17.19 -9.15 -5.46
CA SER A 100 -16.04 -9.43 -4.56
C SER A 100 -15.80 -8.30 -3.57
N HIS A 101 -16.29 -7.09 -3.82
CA HIS A 101 -15.97 -5.86 -3.09
C HIS A 101 -14.48 -5.60 -2.92
N MET A 102 -13.65 -6.18 -3.77
CA MET A 102 -12.20 -5.96 -3.78
C MET A 102 -11.84 -4.62 -4.43
N VAL A 103 -10.67 -4.10 -4.11
CA VAL A 103 -10.11 -2.94 -4.81
C VAL A 103 -9.69 -3.36 -6.22
N LEU A 104 -10.24 -2.71 -7.23
CA LEU A 104 -9.89 -2.91 -8.64
C LEU A 104 -8.74 -2.01 -9.09
N ASP A 105 -8.71 -0.78 -8.56
CA ASP A 105 -7.65 0.21 -8.78
C ASP A 105 -7.75 1.31 -7.72
N HIS A 106 -6.75 2.16 -7.64
CA HIS A 106 -6.85 3.41 -6.93
C HIS A 106 -6.16 4.56 -7.68
N GLU A 107 -6.66 5.75 -7.46
CA GLU A 107 -6.12 6.99 -8.00
C GLU A 107 -5.68 7.90 -6.85
N THR A 108 -4.46 8.39 -6.91
CA THR A 108 -3.95 9.38 -5.96
C THR A 108 -3.93 10.76 -6.61
N TYR A 109 -4.54 11.71 -5.93
CA TYR A 109 -4.59 13.13 -6.32
C TYR A 109 -3.75 13.94 -5.37
N ILE A 110 -3.05 14.93 -5.90
CA ILE A 110 -2.23 15.87 -5.11
C ILE A 110 -2.53 17.32 -5.45
N LEU A 111 -2.23 18.18 -4.49
CA LEU A 111 -2.09 19.60 -4.71
C LEU A 111 -0.59 19.93 -4.76
N ASN A 112 -0.08 20.25 -5.95
CA ASN A 112 1.34 20.56 -6.12
C ASN A 112 1.64 21.94 -5.50
N LEU A 113 2.23 21.96 -4.31
CA LEU A 113 2.51 23.18 -3.56
C LEU A 113 3.52 24.08 -4.23
N THR A 114 4.53 23.51 -4.89
CA THR A 114 5.52 24.32 -5.63
C THR A 114 4.84 25.10 -6.74
N GLN A 115 3.94 24.48 -7.48
CA GLN A 115 3.17 25.12 -8.54
C GLN A 115 2.16 26.12 -7.96
N ALA A 116 1.43 25.76 -6.92
CA ALA A 116 0.44 26.62 -6.29
C ALA A 116 1.08 27.91 -5.71
N ASN A 117 2.22 27.76 -5.04
CA ASN A 117 2.94 28.90 -4.46
C ASN A 117 3.60 29.80 -5.52
N ALA A 118 3.92 29.28 -6.70
CA ALA A 118 4.46 30.07 -7.81
C ALA A 118 3.37 30.92 -8.51
N LYS A 119 2.09 30.54 -8.34
CA LYS A 119 0.94 31.16 -9.02
C LYS A 119 -0.04 31.74 -8.02
N VAL A 120 0.39 32.71 -7.23
CA VAL A 120 -0.36 33.27 -6.07
C VAL A 120 -1.73 33.86 -6.44
N THR A 121 -1.96 34.19 -7.71
CA THR A 121 -3.22 34.75 -8.22
C THR A 121 -4.19 33.71 -8.78
N GLU A 122 -3.76 32.45 -8.94
CA GLU A 122 -4.60 31.35 -9.41
C GLU A 122 -5.09 30.51 -8.22
N GLU A 123 -6.31 29.99 -8.29
CA GLU A 123 -6.81 29.05 -7.29
C GLU A 123 -6.02 27.73 -7.37
N PRO A 124 -5.55 27.18 -6.23
CA PRO A 124 -4.88 25.89 -6.20
C PRO A 124 -5.80 24.78 -6.70
N SER A 125 -5.29 23.89 -7.54
CA SER A 125 -6.06 22.78 -8.11
C SER A 125 -5.49 21.42 -7.75
N TRP A 126 -6.40 20.48 -7.48
CA TRP A 126 -6.06 19.08 -7.30
C TRP A 126 -5.85 18.42 -8.67
N THR A 127 -4.76 17.67 -8.80
CA THR A 127 -4.40 16.99 -10.04
C THR A 127 -4.19 15.50 -9.78
N LEU A 128 -4.57 14.67 -10.74
CA LEU A 128 -4.27 13.25 -10.71
C LEU A 128 -2.76 13.05 -10.79
N LEU A 129 -2.18 12.45 -9.75
CA LEU A 129 -0.77 12.07 -9.75
C LEU A 129 -0.57 10.75 -10.50
N TYR A 130 -1.38 9.74 -10.17
CA TYR A 130 -1.33 8.44 -10.84
C TYR A 130 -2.56 7.57 -10.54
N SER A 131 -2.79 6.56 -11.41
CA SER A 131 -3.63 5.39 -11.20
C SER A 131 -2.71 4.18 -11.05
N ALA A 132 -2.91 3.36 -10.02
CA ALA A 132 -1.95 2.33 -9.65
C ALA A 132 -1.78 1.26 -10.72
N VAL A 133 -2.87 0.63 -11.14
CA VAL A 133 -2.83 -0.47 -12.13
C VAL A 133 -2.17 -0.03 -13.42
N LYS A 134 -2.55 1.13 -13.94
CA LYS A 134 -1.99 1.68 -15.19
C LYS A 134 -0.52 2.06 -15.04
N THR A 135 -0.17 2.78 -13.98
CA THR A 135 1.18 3.35 -13.82
C THR A 135 2.22 2.28 -13.55
N TYR A 136 1.87 1.27 -12.75
CA TYR A 136 2.78 0.16 -12.48
C TYR A 136 2.68 -0.97 -13.52
N GLY A 137 1.78 -0.87 -14.51
CA GLY A 137 1.58 -1.91 -15.52
C GLY A 137 1.18 -3.24 -14.88
N MET A 138 0.29 -3.19 -13.90
CA MET A 138 -0.29 -4.38 -13.26
C MET A 138 -1.48 -4.89 -14.07
N LYS A 139 -1.84 -6.16 -13.90
CA LYS A 139 -3.03 -6.74 -14.52
C LYS A 139 -4.30 -6.44 -13.71
N SER A 140 -4.15 -6.38 -12.40
CA SER A 140 -5.19 -6.08 -11.43
C SER A 140 -4.58 -5.49 -10.15
N ALA A 141 -5.42 -5.13 -9.17
CA ALA A 141 -4.96 -4.73 -7.85
C ALA A 141 -5.06 -5.89 -6.83
N TYR A 142 -5.02 -7.14 -7.27
CA TYR A 142 -5.03 -8.30 -6.38
C TYR A 142 -3.70 -8.47 -5.65
N PRO A 143 -3.69 -9.13 -4.49
CA PRO A 143 -2.46 -9.32 -3.69
C PRO A 143 -1.29 -9.90 -4.47
N SER A 144 -1.54 -10.82 -5.40
CA SER A 144 -0.53 -11.43 -6.27
C SER A 144 0.11 -10.43 -7.24
N ASP A 145 -0.64 -9.42 -7.71
CA ASP A 145 -0.08 -8.40 -8.61
C ASP A 145 0.78 -7.39 -7.84
N TRP A 146 0.40 -7.06 -6.61
CA TRP A 146 1.23 -6.24 -5.71
C TRP A 146 2.53 -6.96 -5.31
N ASP A 147 2.47 -8.27 -5.03
CA ASP A 147 3.65 -9.09 -4.78
C ASP A 147 4.58 -9.13 -6.00
N ASN A 148 4.01 -9.38 -7.17
CA ASN A 148 4.74 -9.34 -8.44
C ASN A 148 5.38 -7.97 -8.69
N LEU A 149 4.70 -6.89 -8.34
CA LEU A 149 5.26 -5.53 -8.44
C LEU A 149 6.52 -5.37 -7.59
N ILE A 150 6.53 -5.88 -6.36
CA ILE A 150 7.74 -5.85 -5.51
C ILE A 150 8.89 -6.63 -6.16
N HIS A 151 8.62 -7.79 -6.73
CA HIS A 151 9.64 -8.54 -7.47
C HIS A 151 10.17 -7.77 -8.69
N ARG A 152 9.31 -7.04 -9.39
CA ARG A 152 9.72 -6.17 -10.50
C ARG A 152 10.56 -4.98 -10.02
N PHE A 153 10.29 -4.40 -8.86
CA PHE A 153 11.13 -3.36 -8.27
C PHE A 153 12.56 -3.82 -8.01
N LEU A 154 12.78 -5.09 -7.69
CA LEU A 154 14.13 -5.64 -7.52
C LEU A 154 14.93 -5.66 -8.82
N GLN A 155 14.27 -5.81 -9.95
CA GLN A 155 14.89 -6.00 -11.27
C GLN A 155 14.90 -4.72 -12.11
N ASP A 156 13.95 -3.82 -11.88
CA ASP A 156 13.76 -2.57 -12.64
C ASP A 156 13.90 -1.35 -11.73
N GLU A 157 15.09 -0.77 -11.77
CA GLU A 157 15.41 0.41 -10.97
C GLU A 157 14.55 1.63 -11.37
N ARG A 158 14.24 1.77 -12.66
CA ARG A 158 13.41 2.88 -13.14
C ARG A 158 11.98 2.77 -12.60
N LEU A 159 11.42 1.57 -12.58
CA LEU A 159 10.10 1.32 -12.00
C LEU A 159 10.10 1.59 -10.50
N PHE A 160 11.17 1.17 -9.79
CA PHE A 160 11.32 1.46 -8.37
C PHE A 160 11.43 2.97 -8.09
N GLN A 161 12.20 3.72 -8.85
CA GLN A 161 12.30 5.18 -8.67
C GLN A 161 10.98 5.90 -9.01
N THR A 162 10.19 5.35 -9.94
CA THR A 162 8.82 5.82 -10.17
C THR A 162 7.97 5.62 -8.92
N PHE A 163 8.02 4.42 -8.32
CA PHE A 163 7.32 4.15 -7.06
C PHE A 163 7.80 5.09 -5.94
N TRP A 164 9.10 5.30 -5.79
CA TRP A 164 9.68 6.21 -4.79
C TRP A 164 9.16 7.65 -4.93
N TYR A 165 9.04 8.14 -6.15
CA TYR A 165 8.46 9.44 -6.44
C TYR A 165 6.98 9.52 -6.04
N LEU A 166 6.19 8.50 -6.36
CA LEU A 166 4.76 8.43 -6.05
C LEU A 166 4.52 8.22 -4.55
N TYR A 167 5.33 7.40 -3.90
CA TYR A 167 5.35 7.17 -2.45
C TYR A 167 5.48 8.49 -1.67
N HIS A 168 6.25 9.45 -2.19
CA HIS A 168 6.42 10.80 -1.63
C HIS A 168 5.44 11.83 -2.22
N LYS A 169 4.36 11.41 -2.84
CA LYS A 169 3.34 12.31 -3.39
C LYS A 169 3.90 13.35 -4.38
N GLY A 170 4.82 12.90 -5.26
CA GLY A 170 5.41 13.76 -6.29
C GLY A 170 6.43 14.78 -5.78
N HIS A 171 6.91 14.66 -4.54
CA HIS A 171 7.96 15.51 -3.99
C HIS A 171 9.06 14.67 -3.35
N VAL A 172 10.20 14.55 -4.01
CA VAL A 172 11.34 13.74 -3.56
C VAL A 172 12.54 14.65 -3.31
N GLU A 173 13.07 14.61 -2.11
CA GLU A 173 14.29 15.34 -1.73
C GLU A 173 15.56 14.52 -2.00
N GLU A 174 15.48 13.19 -1.84
CA GLU A 174 16.64 12.30 -1.96
C GLU A 174 16.31 11.03 -2.76
N VAL A 175 17.28 10.54 -3.50
CA VAL A 175 17.19 9.26 -4.22
C VAL A 175 17.32 8.10 -3.24
N CYS A 176 16.39 7.15 -3.31
CA CYS A 176 16.46 5.92 -2.53
C CYS A 176 17.46 4.95 -3.17
N LYS A 177 18.64 4.79 -2.53
CA LYS A 177 19.71 3.87 -2.96
C LYS A 177 19.48 2.46 -2.38
N GLU A 178 20.36 1.53 -2.71
CA GLU A 178 20.27 0.10 -2.39
C GLU A 178 19.80 -0.25 -0.96
N SER A 179 20.37 0.38 0.08
CA SER A 179 19.97 0.11 1.47
C SER A 179 18.58 0.62 1.80
N CYS A 180 18.22 1.80 1.30
CA CYS A 180 16.89 2.37 1.39
C CYS A 180 15.87 1.50 0.66
N LYS A 181 16.18 1.10 -0.58
CA LYS A 181 15.34 0.24 -1.41
C LYS A 181 15.03 -1.08 -0.71
N SER A 182 16.05 -1.78 -0.24
CA SER A 182 15.89 -3.07 0.43
C SER A 182 15.04 -2.97 1.68
N THR A 183 15.24 -1.93 2.48
CA THR A 183 14.44 -1.70 3.69
C THR A 183 12.99 -1.36 3.35
N LEU A 184 12.76 -0.52 2.34
CA LEU A 184 11.41 -0.17 1.91
C LEU A 184 10.67 -1.40 1.36
N LEU A 185 11.30 -2.18 0.48
CA LEU A 185 10.70 -3.39 -0.05
C LEU A 185 10.37 -4.42 1.04
N CYS A 186 11.22 -4.53 2.06
CA CYS A 186 10.94 -5.35 3.24
C CYS A 186 9.69 -4.85 3.98
N THR A 187 9.55 -3.53 4.16
CA THR A 187 8.38 -2.92 4.78
C THR A 187 7.10 -3.22 4.01
N LEU A 188 7.12 -3.10 2.69
CA LEU A 188 5.95 -3.37 1.84
C LEU A 188 5.51 -4.85 1.88
N ARG A 189 6.47 -5.77 2.09
CA ARG A 189 6.21 -7.21 2.21
C ARG A 189 5.82 -7.66 3.60
N SER A 190 5.87 -6.81 4.60
CA SER A 190 5.66 -7.20 5.99
C SER A 190 4.57 -6.37 6.66
N ALA A 191 3.33 -6.83 6.54
CA ALA A 191 2.20 -6.29 7.30
C ALA A 191 2.22 -6.74 8.78
N ARG A 192 3.38 -7.14 9.28
CA ARG A 192 3.61 -7.70 10.61
C ARG A 192 4.85 -7.06 11.24
N SER A 193 4.69 -6.40 12.39
CA SER A 193 5.75 -5.64 13.04
C SER A 193 6.96 -6.52 13.41
N ASP A 194 8.15 -6.00 13.16
CA ASP A 194 9.43 -6.65 13.48
C ASP A 194 9.62 -8.04 12.83
N ASP A 195 8.91 -8.32 11.74
CA ASP A 195 9.07 -9.57 11.01
C ASP A 195 10.02 -9.36 9.81
N THR A 196 11.14 -10.06 9.86
CA THR A 196 12.14 -10.06 8.78
C THR A 196 12.14 -11.35 7.96
N GLN A 197 11.22 -12.28 8.23
CA GLN A 197 11.22 -13.59 7.54
C GLN A 197 10.99 -13.45 6.04
N LEU A 198 10.11 -12.52 5.64
CA LEU A 198 9.80 -12.21 4.24
C LEU A 198 10.87 -11.37 3.54
N CYS A 199 11.95 -11.01 4.23
CA CYS A 199 13.01 -10.13 3.73
C CYS A 199 14.34 -10.87 3.49
N LYS A 200 14.40 -12.18 3.69
CA LYS A 200 15.65 -12.96 3.64
C LYS A 200 16.31 -12.95 2.26
N ASP A 201 15.52 -12.83 1.21
CA ASP A 201 15.98 -12.71 -0.17
C ASP A 201 16.43 -11.29 -0.54
N LEU A 202 16.06 -10.30 0.27
CA LEU A 202 16.49 -8.91 0.13
C LEU A 202 17.86 -8.73 0.80
N LYS A 203 18.90 -9.11 0.14
CA LYS A 203 20.29 -9.31 0.67
C LYS A 203 20.92 -8.13 1.45
N PHE A 204 20.29 -6.97 1.49
CA PHE A 204 20.85 -5.74 2.03
C PHE A 204 20.16 -5.19 3.28
N ALA A 205 19.05 -5.77 3.70
CA ALA A 205 18.25 -5.22 4.80
C ALA A 205 18.91 -5.31 6.19
N GLN A 206 19.95 -6.15 6.35
CA GLN A 206 20.50 -6.46 7.68
C GLN A 206 21.43 -5.37 8.26
N ASN A 207 21.95 -4.45 7.45
CA ASN A 207 22.90 -3.41 7.88
C ASN A 207 22.50 -1.99 7.46
N SER A 208 21.22 -1.74 7.17
CA SER A 208 20.77 -0.43 6.76
C SER A 208 20.44 0.45 7.97
N ASP A 209 21.14 1.59 8.09
CA ASP A 209 20.76 2.66 9.03
C ASP A 209 19.51 3.44 8.55
N TRP A 210 19.09 3.23 7.30
CA TRP A 210 17.88 3.84 6.78
C TRP A 210 16.64 3.13 7.37
N LYS A 211 15.79 3.91 8.01
CA LYS A 211 14.47 3.45 8.45
C LYS A 211 13.43 4.28 7.74
N PRO A 212 12.32 3.67 7.28
CA PRO A 212 11.18 4.46 6.82
C PRO A 212 10.84 5.49 7.89
N LYS A 213 10.67 6.75 7.49
CA LYS A 213 10.22 7.79 8.41
C LYS A 213 8.78 7.43 8.81
N ARG A 214 8.64 6.72 9.91
CA ARG A 214 7.36 6.35 10.50
C ARG A 214 7.09 7.35 11.61
N TYR A 215 6.16 8.23 11.35
CA TYR A 215 5.78 9.27 12.30
C TYR A 215 4.63 8.74 13.14
N CYS A 216 4.92 8.37 14.35
CA CYS A 216 3.94 8.11 15.40
C CYS A 216 3.88 9.31 16.34
#